data_f23ac08710599931b6054b6ba230466a
#
_entry.id   f23ac08710599931b6054b6ba230466a
#
_cell.length_a   1.000
_cell.length_b   1.000
_cell.length_c   1.000
_cell.angle_alpha   90.00
_cell.angle_beta   90.00
_cell.angle_gamma   90.00
#
_symmetry.space_group_name_H-M   'P 1'
#
loop_
_entity.id
_entity.type
_entity.pdbx_description
1 polymer ?
#
loop_
_entity_poly.entity_id
_entity_poly.type
_entity_poly.pdbx_seq_one_letter_code
_entity_poly.pdbx_strand_id
1 'polypeptide(L)'
;MYLKKEVQTAMLWLRENTEEESIVLSSYETGNLIPAFSIRQVYLGHEHQTAQFERKASETERFFQKNNDDGKIAFLKENKIDYFFFGPEEKKLIQFNPDEKDYLKRVFSNNQATIYKVNY
;
A
#
# COMPACT_ATOMS: atom_id res chain seq x y z
N MET A 1 13.57 -13.76 -4.57
CA MET A 1 13.63 -12.31 -4.85
C MET A 1 14.48 -11.62 -3.79
N TYR A 2 15.42 -10.81 -4.22
CA TYR A 2 16.21 -10.00 -3.28
C TYR A 2 15.38 -8.81 -2.79
N LEU A 3 15.26 -8.67 -1.47
CA LEU A 3 14.53 -7.56 -0.88
C LEU A 3 15.53 -6.64 -0.18
N LYS A 4 15.54 -5.37 -0.59
CA LYS A 4 16.46 -4.39 -0.01
C LYS A 4 16.19 -4.21 1.49
N LYS A 5 17.25 -3.98 2.25
CA LYS A 5 17.14 -3.81 3.70
C LYS A 5 16.19 -2.68 4.08
N GLU A 6 16.22 -1.58 3.33
CA GLU A 6 15.35 -0.43 3.58
C GLU A 6 13.87 -0.79 3.41
N VAL A 7 13.55 -1.65 2.44
CA VAL A 7 12.18 -2.11 2.23
C VAL A 7 11.75 -3.00 3.39
N GLN A 8 12.63 -3.89 3.84
CA GLN A 8 12.36 -4.73 5.00
C GLN A 8 12.14 -3.88 6.26
N THR A 9 12.97 -2.85 6.45
CA THR A 9 12.83 -1.92 7.57
C THR A 9 11.46 -1.24 7.57
N ALA A 10 10.99 -0.82 6.41
CA ALA A 10 9.67 -0.20 6.29
C ALA A 10 8.55 -1.19 6.66
N MET A 11 8.68 -2.44 6.23
CA MET A 11 7.69 -3.46 6.56
C MET A 11 7.67 -3.77 8.05
N LEU A 12 8.85 -3.81 8.68
CA LEU A 12 8.94 -4.00 10.13
C LEU A 12 8.37 -2.81 10.89
N TRP A 13 8.51 -1.60 10.35
CA TRP A 13 7.90 -0.42 10.94
C TRP A 13 6.38 -0.58 11.02
N LEU A 14 5.76 -1.12 9.97
CA LEU A 14 4.33 -1.40 9.98
C LEU A 14 3.96 -2.34 11.12
N ARG A 15 4.76 -3.38 11.32
CA ARG A 15 4.52 -4.35 12.38
C ARG A 15 4.53 -3.70 13.77
N GLU A 16 5.45 -2.76 13.99
CA GLU A 16 5.67 -2.21 15.32
C GLU A 16 4.88 -0.94 15.62
N ASN A 17 4.37 -0.27 14.58
CA ASN A 17 3.78 1.05 14.73
C ASN A 17 2.33 1.16 14.27
N THR A 18 1.72 0.06 13.85
CA THR A 18 0.33 0.07 13.39
C THR A 18 -0.48 -1.00 14.14
N GLU A 19 -1.80 -0.88 14.05
CA GLU A 19 -2.70 -1.81 14.69
C GLU A 19 -2.76 -3.13 13.92
N GLU A 20 -3.01 -4.24 14.63
CA GLU A 20 -3.01 -5.58 14.03
C GLU A 20 -3.98 -5.74 12.86
N GLU A 21 -5.15 -5.12 12.95
CA GLU A 21 -6.19 -5.24 11.93
C GLU A 21 -6.02 -4.24 10.79
N SER A 22 -4.95 -3.46 10.78
CA SER A 22 -4.71 -2.49 9.71
C SER A 22 -4.58 -3.16 8.35
N ILE A 23 -5.17 -2.53 7.34
CA ILE A 23 -5.11 -3.00 5.95
C ILE A 23 -4.16 -2.09 5.18
N VAL A 24 -3.18 -2.71 4.51
CA VAL A 24 -2.15 -1.99 3.76
C VAL A 24 -2.38 -2.16 2.27
N LEU A 25 -2.37 -1.03 1.55
CA LEU A 25 -2.43 -1.03 0.08
C LEU A 25 -1.02 -0.97 -0.48
N SER A 26 -0.73 -1.82 -1.45
CA SER A 26 0.54 -1.83 -2.17
C SER A 26 0.33 -2.45 -3.55
N SER A 27 1.41 -2.58 -4.32
CA SER A 27 1.38 -3.37 -5.54
C SER A 27 1.22 -4.85 -5.20
N TYR A 28 0.90 -5.67 -6.19
CA TYR A 28 0.78 -7.10 -6.01
C TYR A 28 2.09 -7.72 -5.49
N GLU A 29 3.22 -7.34 -6.08
CA GLU A 29 4.53 -7.88 -5.71
C GLU A 29 4.87 -7.59 -4.25
N THR A 30 4.69 -6.34 -3.82
CA THR A 30 4.93 -5.95 -2.43
C THR A 30 3.92 -6.62 -1.50
N GLY A 31 2.67 -6.73 -1.93
CA GLY A 31 1.60 -7.34 -1.15
C GLY A 31 1.85 -8.80 -0.80
N ASN A 32 2.63 -9.50 -1.61
CA ASN A 32 3.01 -10.88 -1.33
C ASN A 32 4.02 -10.98 -0.17
N LEU A 33 4.71 -9.89 0.12
CA LEU A 33 5.80 -9.87 1.10
C LEU A 33 5.39 -9.25 2.44
N ILE A 34 4.48 -8.28 2.42
CA ILE A 34 4.08 -7.55 3.64
C ILE A 34 3.63 -8.48 4.77
N PRO A 35 2.75 -9.47 4.54
CA PRO A 35 2.31 -10.32 5.65
C PRO A 35 3.45 -11.11 6.30
N ALA A 36 4.46 -11.49 5.52
CA ALA A 36 5.60 -12.25 6.04
C ALA A 36 6.48 -11.42 6.97
N PHE A 37 6.61 -10.11 6.70
CA PHE A 37 7.49 -9.23 7.46
C PHE A 37 6.76 -8.37 8.49
N SER A 38 5.51 -8.01 8.23
CA SER A 38 4.78 -7.07 9.08
C SER A 38 3.64 -7.69 9.88
N ILE A 39 3.17 -8.87 9.48
CA ILE A 39 2.00 -9.56 10.06
C ILE A 39 0.74 -8.70 9.89
N ARG A 40 0.71 -7.83 8.89
CA ARG A 40 -0.45 -6.99 8.60
C ARG A 40 -1.21 -7.52 7.39
N GLN A 41 -2.48 -7.20 7.32
CA GLN A 41 -3.31 -7.57 6.18
C GLN A 41 -2.97 -6.68 5.00
N VAL A 42 -3.07 -7.25 3.80
CA VAL A 42 -2.89 -6.48 2.56
C VAL A 42 -4.19 -6.50 1.77
N TYR A 43 -4.48 -5.39 1.09
CA TYR A 43 -5.65 -5.33 0.22
C TYR A 43 -5.47 -6.25 -0.99
N LEU A 44 -4.29 -6.24 -1.58
CA LEU A 44 -3.95 -7.07 -2.74
C LEU A 44 -2.68 -7.87 -2.44
N GLY A 45 -2.78 -9.18 -2.40
CA GLY A 45 -1.65 -10.05 -2.08
C GLY A 45 -1.71 -11.35 -2.87
N HIS A 46 -1.44 -12.46 -2.20
CA HIS A 46 -1.39 -13.76 -2.85
C HIS A 46 -2.67 -14.07 -3.62
N GLU A 47 -2.53 -14.42 -4.89
CA GLU A 47 -3.63 -14.67 -5.79
C GLU A 47 -4.64 -15.68 -5.22
N HIS A 48 -4.14 -16.75 -4.60
CA HIS A 48 -5.00 -17.80 -4.06
C HIS A 48 -5.64 -17.46 -2.73
N GLN A 49 -5.18 -16.41 -2.06
CA GLN A 49 -5.66 -16.03 -0.74
C GLN A 49 -6.47 -14.75 -0.72
N THR A 50 -6.43 -14.00 -1.82
CA THR A 50 -7.16 -12.74 -1.92
C THR A 50 -8.50 -12.99 -2.61
N ALA A 51 -9.60 -12.83 -1.87
CA ALA A 51 -10.93 -12.96 -2.46
C ALA A 51 -11.12 -11.94 -3.56
N GLN A 52 -11.72 -12.37 -4.67
CA GLN A 52 -12.00 -11.50 -5.81
C GLN A 52 -10.72 -10.81 -6.33
N PHE A 53 -9.67 -11.61 -6.48
CA PHE A 53 -8.36 -11.10 -6.87
C PHE A 53 -8.39 -10.19 -8.10
N GLU A 54 -9.06 -10.62 -9.16
CA GLU A 54 -9.10 -9.83 -10.41
C GLU A 54 -9.72 -8.46 -10.22
N ARG A 55 -10.80 -8.38 -9.44
CA ARG A 55 -11.46 -7.12 -9.15
C ARG A 55 -10.53 -6.20 -8.34
N LYS A 56 -9.91 -6.76 -7.31
CA LYS A 56 -9.01 -5.98 -6.45
C LYS A 56 -7.77 -5.51 -7.19
N ALA A 57 -7.22 -6.36 -8.06
CA ALA A 57 -6.06 -5.98 -8.87
C ALA A 57 -6.41 -4.83 -9.82
N SER A 58 -7.58 -4.90 -10.46
CA SER A 58 -8.04 -3.86 -11.38
C SER A 58 -8.27 -2.54 -10.65
N GLU A 59 -8.89 -2.57 -9.48
CA GLU A 59 -9.14 -1.36 -8.68
C GLU A 59 -7.84 -0.75 -8.16
N THR A 60 -6.87 -1.59 -7.77
CA THR A 60 -5.57 -1.11 -7.33
C THR A 60 -4.82 -0.44 -8.48
N GLU A 61 -4.86 -1.05 -9.66
CA GLU A 61 -4.24 -0.46 -10.84
C GLU A 61 -4.85 0.90 -11.16
N ARG A 62 -6.17 1.02 -11.05
CA ARG A 62 -6.86 2.29 -11.26
C ARG A 62 -6.44 3.33 -10.23
N PHE A 63 -6.22 2.92 -8.98
CA PHE A 63 -5.73 3.83 -7.94
C PHE A 63 -4.38 4.44 -8.31
N PHE A 64 -3.49 3.65 -8.92
CA PHE A 64 -2.16 4.13 -9.30
C PHE A 64 -2.19 5.08 -10.50
N GLN A 65 -3.26 5.10 -11.27
CA GLN A 65 -3.37 5.94 -12.46
C GLN A 65 -3.65 7.38 -12.11
N LYS A 66 -3.43 8.27 -13.10
CA LYS A 66 -3.75 9.68 -12.97
C LYS A 66 -5.25 9.87 -13.22
N ASN A 67 -6.02 9.92 -12.13
CA ASN A 67 -7.46 10.16 -12.21
C ASN A 67 -7.89 11.07 -11.06
N ASN A 68 -9.21 11.28 -10.89
CA ASN A 68 -9.67 12.24 -9.89
C ASN A 68 -9.49 11.72 -8.47
N ASP A 69 -9.30 12.66 -7.54
CA ASP A 69 -9.06 12.33 -6.14
C ASP A 69 -10.30 11.78 -5.44
N ASP A 70 -11.50 12.21 -5.85
CA ASP A 70 -12.72 11.69 -5.25
C ASP A 70 -12.85 10.18 -5.43
N GLY A 71 -12.49 9.68 -6.60
CA GLY A 71 -12.48 8.25 -6.86
C GLY A 71 -11.45 7.51 -6.02
N LYS A 72 -10.27 8.10 -5.84
CA LYS A 72 -9.23 7.51 -5.01
C LYS A 72 -9.65 7.46 -3.54
N ILE A 73 -10.22 8.53 -3.04
CA ILE A 73 -10.69 8.60 -1.66
C ILE A 73 -11.80 7.57 -1.42
N ALA A 74 -12.76 7.50 -2.35
CA ALA A 74 -13.85 6.53 -2.26
C ALA A 74 -13.31 5.10 -2.21
N PHE A 75 -12.33 4.78 -3.06
CA PHE A 75 -11.70 3.47 -3.09
C PHE A 75 -11.05 3.13 -1.74
N LEU A 76 -10.28 4.04 -1.19
CA LEU A 76 -9.61 3.83 0.08
C LEU A 76 -10.61 3.64 1.22
N LYS A 77 -11.64 4.46 1.23
CA LYS A 77 -12.66 4.43 2.29
C LYS A 77 -13.53 3.18 2.23
N GLU A 78 -14.01 2.82 1.05
CA GLU A 78 -14.87 1.66 0.86
C GLU A 78 -14.16 0.36 1.23
N ASN A 79 -12.86 0.29 1.02
CA ASN A 79 -12.09 -0.91 1.30
C ASN A 79 -11.36 -0.85 2.64
N LYS A 80 -11.62 0.18 3.43
CA LYS A 80 -11.07 0.34 4.79
C LYS A 80 -9.56 0.26 4.82
N ILE A 81 -8.91 0.86 3.82
CA ILE A 81 -7.46 0.87 3.73
C ILE A 81 -6.91 1.89 4.71
N ASP A 82 -5.99 1.46 5.56
CA ASP A 82 -5.41 2.30 6.62
C ASP A 82 -4.07 2.89 6.24
N TYR A 83 -3.28 2.17 5.45
CA TYR A 83 -1.93 2.59 5.07
C TYR A 83 -1.65 2.29 3.61
N PHE A 84 -0.83 3.15 2.99
CA PHE A 84 -0.34 2.95 1.63
C PHE A 84 1.16 2.77 1.69
N PHE A 85 1.65 1.61 1.27
CA PHE A 85 3.08 1.30 1.21
C PHE A 85 3.62 1.71 -0.15
N PHE A 86 4.54 2.66 -0.18
CA PHE A 86 5.09 3.24 -1.39
C PHE A 86 6.58 2.92 -1.51
N GLY A 87 6.91 1.76 -2.04
CA GLY A 87 8.27 1.29 -2.24
C GLY A 87 8.67 1.27 -3.70
N PRO A 88 9.78 0.58 -4.02
CA PRO A 88 10.30 0.56 -5.40
C PRO A 88 9.32 0.06 -6.44
N GLU A 89 8.54 -0.96 -6.12
CA GLU A 89 7.59 -1.52 -7.07
C GLU A 89 6.43 -0.56 -7.34
N GLU A 90 5.95 0.13 -6.29
CA GLU A 90 4.88 1.11 -6.42
C GLU A 90 5.33 2.32 -7.23
N LYS A 91 6.58 2.75 -7.06
CA LYS A 91 7.13 3.87 -7.81
C LYS A 91 7.13 3.65 -9.31
N LYS A 92 7.24 2.40 -9.73
CA LYS A 92 7.20 2.06 -11.16
C LYS A 92 5.81 2.17 -11.75
N LEU A 93 4.78 2.02 -10.93
CA LEU A 93 3.39 1.93 -11.38
C LEU A 93 2.63 3.23 -11.23
N ILE A 94 3.00 4.07 -10.27
CA ILE A 94 2.20 5.23 -9.88
C ILE A 94 2.31 6.37 -10.91
N GLN A 95 1.18 7.04 -11.15
CA GLN A 95 1.09 8.14 -12.10
C GLN A 95 0.66 9.45 -11.42
N PHE A 96 0.80 9.52 -10.12
CA PHE A 96 0.55 10.74 -9.35
C PHE A 96 1.55 10.82 -8.20
N ASN A 97 1.66 11.99 -7.57
CA ASN A 97 2.58 12.18 -6.44
C ASN A 97 1.82 12.07 -5.12
N PRO A 98 2.06 11.00 -4.33
CA PRO A 98 1.34 10.81 -3.06
C PRO A 98 1.56 11.95 -2.06
N ASP A 99 2.72 12.60 -2.07
CA ASP A 99 3.02 13.70 -1.16
C ASP A 99 2.13 14.92 -1.38
N GLU A 100 1.52 15.04 -2.55
CA GLU A 100 0.64 16.16 -2.89
C GLU A 100 -0.81 15.91 -2.46
N LYS A 101 -1.12 14.74 -1.92
CA LYS A 101 -2.50 14.36 -1.60
C LYS A 101 -2.79 14.58 -0.11
N ASP A 102 -3.84 15.34 0.18
CA ASP A 102 -4.24 15.63 1.56
C ASP A 102 -4.67 14.38 2.33
N TYR A 103 -5.17 13.38 1.62
CA TYR A 103 -5.66 12.15 2.25
C TYR A 103 -4.56 11.11 2.46
N LEU A 104 -3.31 11.43 2.13
CA LEU A 104 -2.16 10.56 2.35
C LEU A 104 -1.13 11.31 3.20
N LYS A 105 -0.99 10.89 4.44
CA LYS A 105 -0.06 11.53 5.37
C LYS A 105 1.17 10.65 5.56
N ARG A 106 2.34 11.21 5.24
CA ARG A 106 3.60 10.50 5.43
C ARG A 106 3.85 10.24 6.91
N VAL A 107 4.01 8.98 7.29
CA VAL A 107 4.29 8.60 8.68
C VAL A 107 5.62 7.89 8.84
N PHE A 108 6.22 7.42 7.75
CA PHE A 108 7.54 6.80 7.74
C PHE A 108 8.17 6.97 6.36
N SER A 109 9.48 7.18 6.31
CA SER A 109 10.20 7.26 5.03
C SER A 109 11.67 6.90 5.23
N ASN A 110 12.22 6.19 4.25
CA ASN A 110 13.66 5.99 4.12
C ASN A 110 14.03 6.09 2.64
N ASN A 111 15.25 5.72 2.28
CA ASN A 111 15.74 5.86 0.90
C ASN A 111 14.97 5.05 -0.13
N GLN A 112 14.28 4.00 0.27
CA GLN A 112 13.62 3.08 -0.65
C GLN A 112 12.11 3.06 -0.53
N ALA A 113 11.56 3.36 0.63
CA ALA A 113 10.13 3.21 0.87
C ALA A 113 9.58 4.31 1.75
N THR A 114 8.34 4.69 1.48
CA THR A 114 7.58 5.64 2.28
C THR A 114 6.25 4.99 2.64
N ILE A 115 5.79 5.23 3.86
CA ILE A 115 4.49 4.72 4.30
C ILE A 115 3.60 5.92 4.58
N TYR A 116 2.41 5.91 3.98
CA TYR A 116 1.41 6.93 4.17
C TYR A 116 0.25 6.40 4.98
N LYS A 117 -0.21 7.16 5.94
CA LYS A 117 -1.45 6.87 6.64
C LYS A 117 -2.59 7.49 5.86
N VAL A 118 -3.63 6.70 5.62
CA VAL A 118 -4.83 7.18 4.92
C VAL A 118 -5.65 8.02 5.89
N ASN A 119 -5.96 9.23 5.47
CA ASN A 119 -6.67 10.21 6.30
C ASN A 119 -7.84 10.78 5.50
N TYR A 120 -9.03 10.21 5.70
CA TYR A 120 -10.23 10.70 5.03
C TYR A 120 -11.19 11.36 5.98
#